data_e43652f5fc4a66cf4aecb24297e3931e
#
_entry.id   e43652f5fc4a66cf4aecb24297e3931e
#
_cell.length_a   1.000
_cell.length_b   1.000
_cell.length_c   1.000
_cell.angle_alpha   90.00
_cell.angle_beta   90.00
_cell.angle_gamma   90.00
#
_symmetry.space_group_name_H-M   'P 1'
#
loop_
_entity.id
_entity.type
_entity.pdbx_description
1 polymer ?
#
loop_
_entity_poly.entity_id
_entity_poly.type
_entity_poly.pdbx_seq_one_letter_code
_entity_poly.pdbx_strand_id
1 'polypeptide(L)'
;FAPTTEHNRIMDWTPTIKSLGLAGEISTIPGMELTGSGPHLNAFPLTPKHHHQDGGAPTWTKDPRVNALNLKNHSGHHPSGWIHINHPDMIENFIDRNKDGNPDGGYPGILSLIDAIETENYRAAEILHRAPYKISRRASREQVYIVREFVWLQMLNRGMKTWGIAVSDAHTVHGNGVGGWRTYVRCSTDDPSKIDWREISRRAKGGQMILTTGPYLEVATTDGVLSGGLARANDSIDLKVRVQCPSWIDIDRIQVLVNGRPVESLNFTRTSHQDWFSDGIVKFDRTISVPLSEDAHLIVVAYGTDSDLKIGYGSSGQAGIRPCAYNNPIFVDLDGDGFTPNGDTLGFPLPSGRISVKNAKDLLSKADVPIE
;
A
#
# COMPACT_ATOMS: atom_id res chain seq x y z
N PHE A 1 13.55 8.70 -4.61
CA PHE A 1 14.33 7.46 -4.50
C PHE A 1 13.65 6.34 -5.28
N ALA A 2 14.36 5.69 -6.18
CA ALA A 2 13.86 4.63 -7.05
C ALA A 2 14.86 3.46 -7.08
N PRO A 3 14.69 2.42 -6.27
CA PRO A 3 15.46 1.18 -6.41
C PRO A 3 15.24 0.58 -7.80
N THR A 4 16.26 -0.09 -8.33
CA THR A 4 16.09 -0.83 -9.59
C THR A 4 15.27 -2.09 -9.35
N THR A 5 14.33 -2.40 -10.24
CA THR A 5 13.36 -3.50 -10.08
C THR A 5 13.14 -4.26 -11.39
N GLU A 6 14.20 -4.45 -12.17
CA GLU A 6 14.16 -5.25 -13.39
C GLU A 6 13.79 -6.71 -13.09
N HIS A 7 12.94 -7.30 -13.92
CA HIS A 7 12.53 -8.69 -13.81
C HIS A 7 13.72 -9.65 -13.91
N ASN A 8 13.94 -10.43 -12.85
CA ASN A 8 14.95 -11.49 -12.77
C ASN A 8 16.36 -11.03 -13.12
N ARG A 9 16.68 -9.76 -12.89
CA ARG A 9 17.97 -9.18 -13.21
C ARG A 9 18.40 -8.14 -12.20
N ILE A 10 19.65 -8.20 -11.75
CA ILE A 10 20.22 -7.19 -10.86
C ILE A 10 21.06 -6.23 -11.68
N MET A 11 20.67 -4.94 -11.67
CA MET A 11 21.36 -3.89 -12.41
C MET A 11 21.69 -2.71 -11.52
N ASP A 12 22.79 -2.03 -11.83
CA ASP A 12 23.18 -0.75 -11.23
C ASP A 12 23.06 0.37 -12.26
N TRP A 13 22.05 1.21 -12.11
CA TRP A 13 21.84 2.38 -12.95
C TRP A 13 22.59 3.64 -12.47
N THR A 14 23.31 3.57 -11.34
CA THR A 14 24.05 4.71 -10.77
C THR A 14 25.04 5.32 -11.78
N PRO A 15 25.84 4.54 -12.54
CA PRO A 15 26.75 5.12 -13.53
C PRO A 15 26.02 5.86 -14.65
N THR A 16 24.88 5.30 -15.12
CA THR A 16 24.06 5.92 -16.17
C THR A 16 23.43 7.23 -15.69
N ILE A 17 22.84 7.24 -14.48
CA ILE A 17 22.26 8.45 -13.87
C ILE A 17 23.33 9.56 -13.77
N LYS A 18 24.54 9.21 -13.33
CA LYS A 18 25.67 10.15 -13.26
C LYS A 18 26.09 10.69 -14.65
N SER A 19 26.18 9.80 -15.64
CA SER A 19 26.58 10.18 -17.02
C SER A 19 25.58 11.11 -17.70
N LEU A 20 24.30 11.00 -17.32
CA LEU A 20 23.21 11.86 -17.79
C LEU A 20 23.05 13.16 -16.99
N GLY A 21 23.87 13.38 -15.95
CA GLY A 21 23.77 14.56 -15.09
C GLY A 21 22.56 14.59 -14.16
N LEU A 22 21.88 13.45 -13.95
CA LEU A 22 20.63 13.35 -13.21
C LEU A 22 20.81 13.00 -11.72
N ALA A 23 22.04 12.98 -11.20
CA ALA A 23 22.31 12.60 -9.80
C ALA A 23 21.67 13.55 -8.76
N GLY A 24 21.35 14.79 -9.16
CA GLY A 24 20.61 15.75 -8.33
C GLY A 24 19.08 15.61 -8.43
N GLU A 25 18.57 14.79 -9.36
CA GLU A 25 17.14 14.65 -9.64
C GLU A 25 16.59 13.31 -9.13
N ILE A 26 17.41 12.25 -9.13
CA ILE A 26 17.00 10.92 -8.73
C ILE A 26 18.09 10.18 -7.99
N SER A 27 17.73 9.51 -6.92
CA SER A 27 18.56 8.55 -6.18
C SER A 27 18.11 7.14 -6.49
N THR A 28 19.06 6.22 -6.68
CA THR A 28 18.79 4.81 -6.98
C THR A 28 19.72 3.89 -6.18
N ILE A 29 19.35 2.63 -6.10
CA ILE A 29 20.17 1.54 -5.55
C ILE A 29 19.87 0.25 -6.32
N PRO A 30 20.87 -0.62 -6.55
CA PRO A 30 20.62 -1.90 -7.19
C PRO A 30 19.65 -2.78 -6.39
N GLY A 31 18.68 -3.31 -7.08
CA GLY A 31 17.71 -4.27 -6.60
C GLY A 31 17.24 -5.15 -7.74
N MET A 32 16.12 -5.81 -7.58
CA MET A 32 15.46 -6.60 -8.62
C MET A 32 14.01 -6.90 -8.26
N GLU A 33 13.23 -7.26 -9.25
CA GLU A 33 11.98 -7.99 -9.09
C GLU A 33 12.19 -9.47 -9.44
N LEU A 34 12.09 -10.35 -8.43
CA LEU A 34 12.14 -11.78 -8.65
C LEU A 34 10.76 -12.27 -9.11
N THR A 35 10.65 -12.62 -10.38
CA THR A 35 9.41 -12.88 -11.09
C THR A 35 9.32 -14.32 -11.56
N GLY A 36 8.16 -14.95 -11.39
CA GLY A 36 7.88 -16.31 -11.84
C GLY A 36 6.39 -16.62 -11.86
N SER A 37 6.02 -17.89 -11.75
CA SER A 37 4.61 -18.32 -11.71
C SER A 37 3.95 -18.17 -10.33
N GLY A 38 4.70 -17.75 -9.32
CA GLY A 38 4.22 -17.39 -7.99
C GLY A 38 4.16 -15.88 -7.80
N PRO A 39 4.00 -15.40 -6.56
CA PRO A 39 4.05 -13.98 -6.27
C PRO A 39 5.43 -13.42 -6.60
N HIS A 40 5.46 -12.21 -7.15
CA HIS A 40 6.69 -11.49 -7.42
C HIS A 40 7.19 -10.83 -6.13
N LEU A 41 8.51 -10.72 -5.99
CA LEU A 41 9.13 -10.07 -4.84
C LEU A 41 10.17 -9.05 -5.29
N ASN A 42 10.07 -7.84 -4.77
CA ASN A 42 11.13 -6.85 -4.91
C ASN A 42 12.08 -6.88 -3.73
N ALA A 43 13.37 -6.73 -3.99
CA ALA A 43 14.38 -6.60 -2.96
C ALA A 43 15.46 -5.59 -3.31
N PHE A 44 15.92 -4.84 -2.32
CA PHE A 44 17.10 -3.97 -2.38
C PHE A 44 17.72 -3.77 -0.96
N PRO A 45 19.03 -3.42 -0.84
CA PRO A 45 20.02 -3.44 -1.92
C PRO A 45 20.43 -4.85 -2.30
N LEU A 46 20.87 -5.01 -3.54
CA LEU A 46 21.52 -6.24 -4.03
C LEU A 46 22.80 -5.83 -4.75
N THR A 47 23.80 -6.73 -4.77
CA THR A 47 25.04 -6.46 -5.51
C THR A 47 25.05 -7.22 -6.83
N PRO A 48 25.12 -6.53 -7.98
CA PRO A 48 25.29 -7.20 -9.26
C PRO A 48 26.60 -7.99 -9.27
N LYS A 49 26.56 -9.27 -9.66
CA LYS A 49 27.73 -10.09 -9.86
C LYS A 49 28.19 -9.94 -11.30
N HIS A 50 29.25 -9.16 -11.51
CA HIS A 50 29.86 -9.00 -12.83
C HIS A 50 30.27 -10.38 -13.37
N HIS A 51 30.12 -10.59 -14.67
CA HIS A 51 30.40 -11.85 -15.36
C HIS A 51 29.44 -13.02 -15.09
N HIS A 52 28.36 -12.80 -14.30
CA HIS A 52 27.26 -13.74 -14.19
C HIS A 52 26.07 -13.27 -15.03
N GLN A 53 25.37 -14.24 -15.62
CA GLN A 53 24.12 -13.96 -16.33
C GLN A 53 23.17 -13.22 -15.41
N ASP A 54 22.45 -12.24 -15.93
CA ASP A 54 21.43 -11.44 -15.24
C ASP A 54 21.93 -10.80 -13.93
N GLY A 55 23.24 -10.48 -13.85
CA GLY A 55 23.85 -9.92 -12.65
C GLY A 55 23.89 -10.88 -11.47
N GLY A 56 23.75 -12.17 -11.70
CA GLY A 56 23.71 -13.22 -10.66
C GLY A 56 22.41 -13.26 -9.89
N ALA A 57 21.30 -12.85 -10.49
CA ALA A 57 19.97 -12.96 -9.91
C ALA A 57 19.64 -14.40 -9.50
N PRO A 58 18.96 -14.63 -8.36
CA PRO A 58 18.54 -15.96 -7.96
C PRO A 58 17.45 -16.50 -8.89
N THR A 59 17.38 -17.80 -9.04
CA THR A 59 16.29 -18.47 -9.77
C THR A 59 15.02 -18.45 -8.89
N TRP A 60 13.89 -18.10 -9.48
CA TRP A 60 12.61 -18.13 -8.80
C TRP A 60 12.10 -19.55 -8.55
N THR A 61 11.28 -19.72 -7.54
CA THR A 61 10.54 -20.94 -7.22
C THR A 61 9.05 -20.61 -7.05
N LYS A 62 8.21 -21.65 -6.97
CA LYS A 62 6.77 -21.45 -6.67
C LYS A 62 6.51 -21.04 -5.22
N ASP A 63 7.44 -21.30 -4.31
CA ASP A 63 7.31 -20.98 -2.90
C ASP A 63 7.91 -19.59 -2.62
N PRO A 64 7.08 -18.58 -2.29
CA PRO A 64 7.55 -17.22 -2.02
C PRO A 64 8.49 -17.14 -0.82
N ARG A 65 8.42 -18.08 0.12
CA ARG A 65 9.32 -18.13 1.29
C ARG A 65 10.75 -18.47 0.85
N VAL A 66 10.88 -19.42 -0.08
CA VAL A 66 12.20 -19.77 -0.66
C VAL A 66 12.73 -18.56 -1.45
N ASN A 67 11.89 -17.90 -2.22
CA ASN A 67 12.26 -16.71 -2.97
C ASN A 67 12.73 -15.57 -2.04
N ALA A 68 11.99 -15.29 -0.97
CA ALA A 68 12.37 -14.29 0.03
C ALA A 68 13.70 -14.64 0.72
N LEU A 69 13.91 -15.91 1.08
CA LEU A 69 15.17 -16.38 1.66
C LEU A 69 16.35 -16.27 0.68
N ASN A 70 16.14 -16.60 -0.60
CA ASN A 70 17.16 -16.45 -1.63
C ASN A 70 17.56 -14.99 -1.80
N LEU A 71 16.60 -14.07 -1.77
CA LEU A 71 16.86 -12.62 -1.81
C LEU A 71 17.57 -12.14 -0.55
N LYS A 72 17.13 -12.55 0.64
CA LYS A 72 17.77 -12.21 1.92
C LYS A 72 19.23 -12.67 1.99
N ASN A 73 19.52 -13.83 1.44
CA ASN A 73 20.85 -14.42 1.45
C ASN A 73 21.70 -14.04 0.24
N HIS A 74 21.15 -13.25 -0.68
CA HIS A 74 21.89 -12.79 -1.86
C HIS A 74 23.01 -11.84 -1.46
N SER A 75 24.15 -11.90 -2.18
CA SER A 75 25.27 -10.99 -1.91
C SER A 75 24.84 -9.53 -2.09
N GLY A 76 25.24 -8.69 -1.14
CA GLY A 76 24.88 -7.28 -1.10
C GLY A 76 23.52 -6.98 -0.47
N HIS A 77 22.67 -7.98 -0.20
CA HIS A 77 21.51 -7.75 0.64
C HIS A 77 21.95 -7.47 2.07
N HIS A 78 21.54 -6.34 2.60
CA HIS A 78 21.90 -5.90 3.95
C HIS A 78 20.76 -6.29 4.93
N PRO A 79 21.04 -6.58 6.23
CA PRO A 79 19.97 -6.82 7.22
C PRO A 79 18.93 -5.69 7.31
N SER A 80 19.36 -4.45 7.05
CA SER A 80 18.46 -3.29 6.92
C SER A 80 17.84 -3.15 5.53
N GLY A 81 18.10 -4.07 4.59
CA GLY A 81 17.52 -4.05 3.26
C GLY A 81 16.02 -4.32 3.28
N TRP A 82 15.38 -4.19 2.15
CA TRP A 82 13.94 -4.24 1.96
C TRP A 82 13.53 -5.40 1.07
N ILE A 83 12.46 -6.09 1.44
CA ILE A 83 11.79 -7.12 0.61
C ILE A 83 10.28 -6.93 0.73
N HIS A 84 9.57 -6.89 -0.41
CA HIS A 84 8.11 -6.89 -0.41
C HIS A 84 7.54 -7.79 -1.49
N ILE A 85 6.27 -8.17 -1.32
CA ILE A 85 5.50 -8.92 -2.33
C ILE A 85 4.72 -7.94 -3.18
N ASN A 86 4.87 -8.06 -4.51
CA ASN A 86 4.15 -7.31 -5.52
C ASN A 86 2.81 -7.96 -5.82
N HIS A 87 1.78 -7.14 -6.09
CA HIS A 87 0.43 -7.51 -6.56
C HIS A 87 -0.03 -8.93 -6.15
N PRO A 88 0.00 -9.27 -4.83
CA PRO A 88 -0.21 -10.62 -4.36
C PRO A 88 -1.60 -11.15 -4.69
N ASP A 89 -1.70 -12.45 -4.94
CA ASP A 89 -2.96 -13.17 -4.74
C ASP A 89 -3.17 -13.33 -3.23
N MET A 90 -4.04 -12.47 -2.66
CA MET A 90 -4.26 -12.41 -1.21
C MET A 90 -4.74 -13.73 -0.63
N ILE A 91 -5.55 -14.48 -1.39
CA ILE A 91 -6.07 -15.79 -0.95
C ILE A 91 -4.93 -16.79 -0.90
N GLU A 92 -4.25 -17.01 -2.02
CA GLU A 92 -3.19 -18.02 -2.12
C GLU A 92 -2.02 -17.74 -1.18
N ASN A 93 -1.64 -16.48 -1.06
CA ASN A 93 -0.45 -16.14 -0.30
C ASN A 93 -0.66 -16.15 1.21
N PHE A 94 -1.87 -15.78 1.70
CA PHE A 94 -2.06 -15.48 3.12
C PHE A 94 -3.22 -16.22 3.78
N ILE A 95 -4.12 -16.87 3.03
CA ILE A 95 -5.37 -17.41 3.58
C ILE A 95 -5.54 -18.89 3.25
N ASP A 96 -5.52 -19.25 1.97
CA ASP A 96 -5.84 -20.58 1.47
C ASP A 96 -4.99 -20.85 0.21
N ARG A 97 -3.86 -21.54 0.41
CA ARG A 97 -2.84 -21.73 -0.63
C ARG A 97 -3.33 -22.55 -1.82
N ASN A 98 -4.10 -23.59 -1.55
CA ASN A 98 -4.58 -24.50 -2.61
C ASN A 98 -5.93 -24.06 -3.18
N LYS A 99 -6.58 -23.05 -2.57
CA LYS A 99 -7.88 -22.48 -2.95
C LYS A 99 -9.00 -23.54 -2.97
N ASP A 100 -8.98 -24.46 -2.00
CA ASP A 100 -10.01 -25.49 -1.87
C ASP A 100 -11.20 -25.03 -1.00
N GLY A 101 -11.09 -23.87 -0.35
CA GLY A 101 -12.11 -23.30 0.52
C GLY A 101 -11.88 -23.57 2.01
N ASN A 102 -10.82 -24.31 2.34
CA ASN A 102 -10.40 -24.57 3.71
C ASN A 102 -9.16 -23.71 4.02
N PRO A 103 -9.29 -22.65 4.82
CA PRO A 103 -8.14 -21.80 5.13
C PRO A 103 -6.99 -22.58 5.76
N ASP A 104 -5.82 -22.54 5.10
CA ASP A 104 -4.58 -23.22 5.55
C ASP A 104 -3.50 -22.21 5.99
N GLY A 105 -3.81 -20.91 5.99
CA GLY A 105 -2.89 -19.83 6.32
C GLY A 105 -1.95 -19.44 5.17
N GLY A 106 -2.23 -19.87 3.96
CA GLY A 106 -1.44 -19.54 2.77
C GLY A 106 -0.04 -20.16 2.83
N TYR A 107 1.00 -19.33 2.77
CA TYR A 107 2.39 -19.75 2.98
C TYR A 107 2.84 -19.41 4.42
N PRO A 108 2.73 -20.34 5.38
CA PRO A 108 3.03 -20.05 6.78
C PRO A 108 4.43 -19.45 6.96
N GLY A 109 4.52 -18.36 7.72
CA GLY A 109 5.78 -17.65 7.98
C GLY A 109 6.22 -16.66 6.91
N ILE A 110 5.49 -16.50 5.79
CA ILE A 110 5.87 -15.53 4.74
C ILE A 110 5.95 -14.09 5.29
N LEU A 111 5.02 -13.69 6.17
CA LEU A 111 4.99 -12.33 6.75
C LEU A 111 6.25 -12.00 7.57
N SER A 112 6.96 -13.00 8.11
CA SER A 112 8.24 -12.78 8.80
C SER A 112 9.44 -12.63 7.86
N LEU A 113 9.26 -12.92 6.58
CA LEU A 113 10.31 -12.88 5.57
C LEU A 113 10.24 -11.63 4.68
N ILE A 114 9.13 -10.92 4.72
CA ILE A 114 8.88 -9.71 3.93
C ILE A 114 8.63 -8.51 4.84
N ASP A 115 8.81 -7.31 4.31
CA ASP A 115 8.62 -6.05 5.03
C ASP A 115 7.25 -5.41 4.71
N ALA A 116 6.69 -5.68 3.53
CA ALA A 116 5.40 -5.13 3.11
C ALA A 116 4.76 -5.96 2.00
N ILE A 117 3.50 -5.62 1.69
CA ILE A 117 2.74 -6.12 0.56
C ILE A 117 2.19 -4.97 -0.27
N GLU A 118 2.13 -5.11 -1.57
CA GLU A 118 1.41 -4.20 -2.46
C GLU A 118 -0.09 -4.41 -2.27
N THR A 119 -0.78 -3.39 -1.74
CA THR A 119 -2.20 -3.50 -1.38
C THR A 119 -3.12 -2.89 -2.40
N GLU A 120 -2.68 -1.86 -3.13
CA GLU A 120 -3.54 -1.13 -4.05
C GLU A 120 -3.86 -1.91 -5.33
N ASN A 121 -4.90 -1.46 -6.01
CA ASN A 121 -5.16 -1.80 -7.40
C ASN A 121 -4.54 -0.74 -8.30
N TYR A 122 -3.65 -1.15 -9.18
CA TYR A 122 -2.92 -0.22 -10.03
C TYR A 122 -3.82 0.68 -10.92
N ARG A 123 -5.12 0.37 -11.06
CA ARG A 123 -6.11 1.12 -11.86
C ARG A 123 -7.18 1.82 -11.05
N ALA A 124 -7.23 1.65 -9.74
CA ALA A 124 -8.27 2.22 -8.91
C ALA A 124 -7.77 2.45 -7.47
N ALA A 125 -8.37 3.40 -6.77
CA ALA A 125 -8.19 3.59 -5.35
C ALA A 125 -9.36 2.93 -4.62
N GLU A 126 -9.13 1.80 -3.98
CA GLU A 126 -10.18 0.91 -3.45
C GLU A 126 -10.19 0.80 -1.93
N ILE A 127 -9.39 1.58 -1.22
CA ILE A 127 -9.33 1.56 0.26
C ILE A 127 -10.68 1.83 0.94
N LEU A 128 -11.60 2.50 0.26
CA LEU A 128 -12.96 2.76 0.73
C LEU A 128 -13.99 1.74 0.20
N HIS A 129 -13.56 0.71 -0.51
CA HIS A 129 -14.44 -0.34 -1.00
C HIS A 129 -14.97 -1.18 0.17
N ARG A 130 -16.25 -1.57 0.11
CA ARG A 130 -16.96 -2.18 1.24
C ARG A 130 -17.03 -3.71 1.21
N ALA A 131 -16.29 -4.36 0.32
CA ALA A 131 -16.32 -5.81 0.16
C ALA A 131 -14.96 -6.36 -0.31
N PRO A 132 -14.66 -7.65 -0.03
CA PRO A 132 -13.42 -8.28 -0.48
C PRO A 132 -13.41 -8.61 -1.98
N TYR A 133 -14.55 -8.44 -2.65
CA TYR A 133 -14.73 -8.75 -4.07
C TYR A 133 -15.32 -7.58 -4.82
N LYS A 134 -14.93 -7.45 -6.08
CA LYS A 134 -15.62 -6.64 -7.07
C LYS A 134 -15.80 -7.43 -8.37
N ILE A 135 -16.81 -7.06 -9.16
CA ILE A 135 -17.07 -7.66 -10.46
C ILE A 135 -16.80 -6.60 -11.52
N SER A 136 -15.95 -6.92 -12.46
CA SER A 136 -15.62 -6.04 -13.57
C SER A 136 -15.76 -6.79 -14.89
N ARG A 137 -16.12 -6.07 -15.96
CA ARG A 137 -16.29 -6.64 -17.29
C ARG A 137 -15.01 -6.43 -18.10
N ARG A 138 -14.40 -7.53 -18.55
CA ARG A 138 -13.28 -7.49 -19.48
C ARG A 138 -13.62 -8.27 -20.75
N ALA A 139 -13.53 -7.61 -21.92
CA ALA A 139 -13.84 -8.23 -23.21
C ALA A 139 -15.17 -9.01 -23.20
N SER A 140 -16.26 -8.38 -22.77
CA SER A 140 -17.63 -8.95 -22.66
C SER A 140 -17.83 -10.07 -21.60
N ARG A 141 -16.81 -10.44 -20.83
CA ARG A 141 -16.91 -11.42 -19.74
C ARG A 141 -16.81 -10.76 -18.39
N GLU A 142 -17.72 -11.11 -17.48
CA GLU A 142 -17.60 -10.73 -16.08
C GLU A 142 -16.53 -11.54 -15.39
N GLN A 143 -15.72 -10.89 -14.58
CA GLN A 143 -14.66 -11.50 -13.78
C GLN A 143 -14.73 -10.96 -12.35
N VAL A 144 -14.42 -11.82 -11.39
CA VAL A 144 -14.29 -11.44 -9.99
C VAL A 144 -12.85 -11.04 -9.71
N TYR A 145 -12.69 -9.92 -9.05
CA TYR A 145 -11.41 -9.43 -8.55
C TYR A 145 -11.43 -9.36 -7.04
N ILE A 146 -10.33 -9.67 -6.42
CA ILE A 146 -10.11 -9.46 -5.00
C ILE A 146 -9.75 -7.99 -4.78
N VAL A 147 -10.42 -7.34 -3.83
CA VAL A 147 -10.05 -6.00 -3.35
C VAL A 147 -8.97 -6.19 -2.29
N ARG A 148 -7.73 -6.01 -2.69
CA ARG A 148 -6.55 -6.29 -1.84
C ARG A 148 -6.55 -5.44 -0.58
N GLU A 149 -6.87 -4.16 -0.69
CA GLU A 149 -6.95 -3.26 0.47
C GLU A 149 -7.99 -3.75 1.51
N PHE A 150 -9.16 -4.20 1.06
CA PHE A 150 -10.17 -4.75 1.98
C PHE A 150 -9.68 -6.00 2.72
N VAL A 151 -9.04 -6.92 1.99
CA VAL A 151 -8.48 -8.15 2.60
C VAL A 151 -7.34 -7.80 3.54
N TRP A 152 -6.50 -6.82 3.19
CA TRP A 152 -5.45 -6.30 4.07
C TRP A 152 -6.02 -5.75 5.39
N LEU A 153 -7.12 -4.98 5.35
CA LEU A 153 -7.83 -4.51 6.55
C LEU A 153 -8.33 -5.68 7.42
N GLN A 154 -8.92 -6.72 6.80
CA GLN A 154 -9.30 -7.93 7.52
C GLN A 154 -8.09 -8.66 8.15
N MET A 155 -6.95 -8.69 7.47
CA MET A 155 -5.70 -9.27 7.99
C MET A 155 -5.20 -8.49 9.22
N LEU A 156 -5.22 -7.16 9.19
CA LEU A 156 -4.86 -6.31 10.33
C LEU A 156 -5.75 -6.59 11.55
N ASN A 157 -7.07 -6.69 11.36
CA ASN A 157 -8.05 -7.02 12.40
C ASN A 157 -7.83 -8.41 13.01
N ARG A 158 -7.12 -9.29 12.33
CA ARG A 158 -6.76 -10.63 12.82
C ARG A 158 -5.33 -10.72 13.37
N GLY A 159 -4.66 -9.59 13.54
CA GLY A 159 -3.29 -9.54 14.04
C GLY A 159 -2.22 -9.97 13.03
N MET A 160 -2.58 -10.14 11.76
CA MET A 160 -1.62 -10.39 10.67
C MET A 160 -0.98 -9.06 10.27
N LYS A 161 -0.12 -8.53 11.14
CA LYS A 161 0.51 -7.22 10.96
C LYS A 161 1.45 -7.23 9.77
N THR A 162 1.12 -6.47 8.74
CA THR A 162 1.95 -6.21 7.57
C THR A 162 1.69 -4.81 7.04
N TRP A 163 2.70 -4.19 6.44
CA TRP A 163 2.56 -2.85 5.88
C TRP A 163 2.05 -2.91 4.45
N GLY A 164 1.19 -1.95 4.11
CA GLY A 164 0.83 -1.70 2.73
C GLY A 164 1.86 -0.81 2.04
N ILE A 165 2.10 -1.05 0.76
CA ILE A 165 2.82 -0.15 -0.15
C ILE A 165 2.01 0.04 -1.42
N ALA A 166 2.30 1.09 -2.16
CA ALA A 166 1.73 1.39 -3.46
C ALA A 166 2.83 1.68 -4.47
N VAL A 167 2.67 1.14 -5.67
CA VAL A 167 3.63 1.26 -6.77
C VAL A 167 2.90 1.47 -8.10
N SER A 168 3.59 1.97 -9.12
CA SER A 168 2.97 2.15 -10.44
C SER A 168 3.10 0.93 -11.34
N ASP A 169 4.00 0.00 -11.03
CA ASP A 169 4.32 -1.17 -11.87
C ASP A 169 4.45 -0.80 -13.37
N ALA A 170 5.16 0.30 -13.63
CA ALA A 170 5.18 0.92 -14.94
C ALA A 170 6.22 0.27 -15.86
N HIS A 171 5.75 -0.39 -16.90
CA HIS A 171 6.57 -1.04 -17.93
C HIS A 171 6.83 -0.14 -19.14
N THR A 172 6.13 0.96 -19.28
CA THR A 172 6.30 1.93 -20.36
C THR A 172 6.14 3.35 -19.83
N VAL A 173 6.93 4.30 -20.38
CA VAL A 173 6.93 5.69 -19.92
C VAL A 173 5.55 6.34 -20.06
N HIS A 174 4.88 6.14 -21.20
CA HIS A 174 3.61 6.81 -21.50
C HIS A 174 2.37 5.93 -21.27
N GLY A 175 2.49 4.62 -21.37
CA GLY A 175 1.34 3.71 -21.35
C GLY A 175 0.82 3.39 -19.94
N ASN A 176 1.69 3.25 -18.97
CA ASN A 176 1.32 2.80 -17.63
C ASN A 176 1.12 3.94 -16.62
N GLY A 177 1.73 5.11 -16.83
CA GLY A 177 1.67 6.22 -15.86
C GLY A 177 2.68 6.08 -14.74
N VAL A 178 3.96 6.27 -15.08
CA VAL A 178 5.06 6.23 -14.09
C VAL A 178 4.75 7.15 -12.92
N GLY A 179 4.76 6.60 -11.70
CA GLY A 179 4.51 7.34 -10.46
C GLY A 179 3.04 7.75 -10.24
N GLY A 180 2.07 7.15 -10.92
CA GLY A 180 0.65 7.33 -10.65
C GLY A 180 0.36 6.89 -9.21
N TRP A 181 0.47 5.60 -8.91
CA TRP A 181 0.62 5.12 -7.56
C TRP A 181 2.08 5.19 -7.10
N ARG A 182 2.30 5.55 -5.85
CA ARG A 182 3.61 5.61 -5.22
C ARG A 182 3.51 5.59 -3.70
N THR A 183 4.61 5.26 -3.05
CA THR A 183 4.73 5.30 -1.60
C THR A 183 5.59 6.48 -1.19
N TYR A 184 5.07 7.36 -0.32
CA TYR A 184 5.86 8.38 0.34
C TYR A 184 6.43 7.85 1.65
N VAL A 185 7.72 8.02 1.82
CA VAL A 185 8.44 7.68 3.05
C VAL A 185 9.07 8.95 3.59
N ARG A 186 8.84 9.27 4.86
CA ARG A 186 9.47 10.43 5.48
C ARG A 186 10.99 10.27 5.44
N CYS A 187 11.69 11.33 5.06
CA CYS A 187 13.15 11.38 4.98
C CYS A 187 13.69 12.63 5.66
N SER A 188 14.94 12.59 6.10
CA SER A 188 15.63 13.75 6.70
C SER A 188 16.01 14.83 5.69
N THR A 189 15.98 14.51 4.39
CA THR A 189 16.30 15.41 3.30
C THR A 189 15.43 15.11 2.07
N ASP A 190 15.13 16.12 1.27
CA ASP A 190 14.51 16.01 -0.05
C ASP A 190 15.54 16.20 -1.20
N ASP A 191 16.82 16.37 -0.86
CA ASP A 191 17.90 16.37 -1.83
C ASP A 191 18.23 14.94 -2.28
N PRO A 192 17.91 14.52 -3.52
CA PRO A 192 18.10 13.16 -3.99
C PRO A 192 19.53 12.65 -3.85
N SER A 193 20.53 13.55 -3.95
CA SER A 193 21.95 13.18 -3.83
C SER A 193 22.38 12.80 -2.41
N LYS A 194 21.56 13.13 -1.41
CA LYS A 194 21.81 12.90 0.02
C LYS A 194 20.88 11.87 0.66
N ILE A 195 19.94 11.29 -0.10
CA ILE A 195 19.04 10.27 0.43
C ILE A 195 19.84 9.04 0.83
N ASP A 196 19.75 8.67 2.11
CA ASP A 196 20.26 7.40 2.61
C ASP A 196 19.14 6.33 2.53
N TRP A 197 19.34 5.34 1.68
CA TRP A 197 18.42 4.23 1.51
C TRP A 197 18.18 3.46 2.83
N ARG A 198 19.15 3.48 3.76
CA ARG A 198 19.00 2.84 5.07
C ARG A 198 17.98 3.57 5.94
N GLU A 199 17.95 4.90 5.86
CA GLU A 199 16.89 5.68 6.51
C GLU A 199 15.54 5.36 5.91
N ILE A 200 15.41 5.35 4.59
CA ILE A 200 14.18 5.00 3.90
C ILE A 200 13.70 3.61 4.32
N SER A 201 14.57 2.60 4.22
CA SER A 201 14.22 1.22 4.59
C SER A 201 13.82 1.10 6.07
N ARG A 202 14.56 1.72 6.99
CA ARG A 202 14.26 1.69 8.42
C ARG A 202 12.88 2.31 8.74
N ARG A 203 12.56 3.45 8.13
CA ARG A 203 11.27 4.11 8.31
C ARG A 203 10.13 3.30 7.69
N ALA A 204 10.34 2.76 6.50
CA ALA A 204 9.38 1.90 5.83
C ALA A 204 9.10 0.62 6.62
N LYS A 205 10.14 -0.05 7.15
CA LYS A 205 9.99 -1.21 8.07
C LYS A 205 9.23 -0.86 9.35
N GLY A 206 9.31 0.39 9.80
CA GLY A 206 8.50 0.94 10.88
C GLY A 206 7.07 1.34 10.48
N GLY A 207 6.66 1.11 9.23
CA GLY A 207 5.31 1.48 8.74
C GLY A 207 5.12 2.97 8.46
N GLN A 208 6.18 3.79 8.51
CA GLN A 208 6.12 5.24 8.29
C GLN A 208 5.99 5.56 6.80
N MET A 209 4.91 5.08 6.20
CA MET A 209 4.63 5.18 4.77
C MET A 209 3.21 5.68 4.52
N ILE A 210 3.07 6.45 3.44
CA ILE A 210 1.80 6.91 2.88
C ILE A 210 1.69 6.36 1.47
N LEU A 211 0.59 5.69 1.19
CA LEU A 211 0.24 5.20 -0.13
C LEU A 211 -0.57 6.28 -0.85
N THR A 212 -0.16 6.68 -2.06
CA THR A 212 -0.80 7.83 -2.69
C THR A 212 -0.75 7.80 -4.22
N THR A 213 -1.76 8.42 -4.82
CA THR A 213 -1.80 8.75 -6.25
C THR A 213 -1.44 10.20 -6.55
N GLY A 214 -1.07 10.98 -5.53
CA GLY A 214 -0.67 12.39 -5.71
C GLY A 214 -0.84 13.27 -4.49
N PRO A 215 -1.95 13.21 -3.74
CA PRO A 215 -2.07 13.98 -2.51
C PRO A 215 -0.93 13.67 -1.53
N TYR A 216 -0.37 14.71 -0.94
CA TYR A 216 0.62 14.59 0.14
C TYR A 216 -0.12 14.63 1.47
N LEU A 217 -0.23 13.48 2.12
CA LEU A 217 -0.92 13.29 3.38
C LEU A 217 0.07 13.22 4.54
N GLU A 218 -0.15 14.00 5.56
CA GLU A 218 0.54 13.94 6.84
C GLU A 218 -0.46 13.55 7.93
N VAL A 219 -0.15 12.48 8.67
CA VAL A 219 -0.95 12.01 9.80
C VAL A 219 -0.04 11.71 10.98
N ALA A 220 -0.39 12.24 12.13
CA ALA A 220 0.24 11.91 13.40
C ALA A 220 -0.76 12.13 14.53
N THR A 221 -0.57 11.46 15.65
CA THR A 221 -1.27 11.83 16.88
C THR A 221 -0.76 13.19 17.41
N THR A 222 -1.48 13.83 18.30
CA THR A 222 -1.06 15.12 18.86
C THR A 222 0.20 15.05 19.69
N ASP A 223 0.50 13.89 20.26
CA ASP A 223 1.75 13.55 20.98
C ASP A 223 2.88 13.03 20.06
N GLY A 224 2.63 12.98 18.74
CA GLY A 224 3.65 12.76 17.71
C GLY A 224 3.85 11.32 17.26
N VAL A 225 2.97 10.38 17.60
CA VAL A 225 3.01 9.02 17.06
C VAL A 225 2.65 9.04 15.57
N LEU A 226 3.51 8.45 14.74
CA LEU A 226 3.36 8.34 13.29
C LEU A 226 2.77 6.98 12.89
N SER A 227 2.43 6.84 11.61
CA SER A 227 2.06 5.57 10.99
C SER A 227 3.02 4.46 11.39
N GLY A 228 2.50 3.26 11.68
CA GLY A 228 3.23 2.11 12.17
C GLY A 228 3.49 2.12 13.67
N GLY A 229 3.33 3.25 14.34
CA GLY A 229 3.52 3.40 15.79
C GLY A 229 2.34 2.92 16.62
N LEU A 230 2.57 2.77 17.92
CA LEU A 230 1.58 2.48 18.95
C LEU A 230 1.38 3.71 19.82
N ALA A 231 0.19 4.26 19.84
CA ALA A 231 -0.24 5.33 20.72
C ALA A 231 -1.02 4.78 21.90
N ARG A 232 -1.11 5.54 22.99
CA ARG A 232 -1.99 5.25 24.12
C ARG A 232 -3.10 6.27 24.21
N ALA A 233 -4.28 5.79 24.52
CA ALA A 233 -5.47 6.62 24.73
C ALA A 233 -6.34 6.01 25.83
N ASN A 234 -7.34 6.77 26.31
CA ASN A 234 -8.33 6.23 27.26
C ASN A 234 -9.65 5.92 26.54
N ASP A 235 -10.23 6.92 25.90
CA ASP A 235 -11.55 6.86 25.25
C ASP A 235 -11.58 7.57 23.89
N SER A 236 -10.52 8.31 23.58
CA SER A 236 -10.38 9.06 22.33
C SER A 236 -8.93 9.40 22.06
N ILE A 237 -8.61 9.61 20.79
CA ILE A 237 -7.29 10.05 20.35
C ILE A 237 -7.42 11.17 19.30
N ASP A 238 -6.56 12.17 19.41
CA ASP A 238 -6.53 13.28 18.47
C ASP A 238 -5.47 13.08 17.40
N LEU A 239 -5.91 13.11 16.13
CA LEU A 239 -5.07 13.01 14.95
C LEU A 239 -4.89 14.39 14.30
N LYS A 240 -3.66 14.84 14.12
CA LYS A 240 -3.31 15.95 13.24
C LYS A 240 -3.28 15.42 11.81
N VAL A 241 -4.15 15.96 10.96
CA VAL A 241 -4.29 15.55 9.56
C VAL A 241 -4.07 16.77 8.67
N ARG A 242 -3.10 16.67 7.77
CA ARG A 242 -2.83 17.71 6.78
C ARG A 242 -2.70 17.08 5.39
N VAL A 243 -3.35 17.69 4.40
CA VAL A 243 -3.29 17.25 3.00
C VAL A 243 -2.90 18.40 2.10
N GLN A 244 -1.94 18.15 1.23
CA GLN A 244 -1.54 19.08 0.19
C GLN A 244 -1.69 18.41 -1.18
N CYS A 245 -2.13 19.17 -2.17
CA CYS A 245 -2.23 18.72 -3.55
C CYS A 245 -1.58 19.73 -4.50
N PRO A 246 -0.98 19.27 -5.60
CA PRO A 246 -0.64 20.17 -6.70
C PRO A 246 -1.92 20.75 -7.32
N SER A 247 -1.80 21.87 -8.05
CA SER A 247 -2.96 22.61 -8.59
C SER A 247 -3.82 21.85 -9.60
N TRP A 248 -3.35 20.71 -10.10
CA TRP A 248 -4.01 19.93 -11.12
C TRP A 248 -4.78 18.70 -10.60
N ILE A 249 -4.76 18.47 -9.28
CA ILE A 249 -5.61 17.48 -8.59
C ILE A 249 -6.23 18.09 -7.34
N ASP A 250 -7.35 17.53 -6.89
CA ASP A 250 -8.03 17.96 -5.68
C ASP A 250 -8.52 16.79 -4.85
N ILE A 251 -8.77 17.05 -3.58
CA ILE A 251 -9.49 16.15 -2.68
C ILE A 251 -10.70 16.87 -2.10
N ASP A 252 -11.78 16.14 -1.90
CA ASP A 252 -13.04 16.66 -1.36
C ASP A 252 -13.53 15.87 -0.15
N ARG A 253 -12.76 14.86 0.28
CA ARG A 253 -13.13 13.95 1.37
C ARG A 253 -11.94 13.56 2.21
N ILE A 254 -12.14 13.58 3.53
CA ILE A 254 -11.30 12.93 4.54
C ILE A 254 -12.17 11.91 5.28
N GLN A 255 -11.74 10.66 5.31
CA GLN A 255 -12.40 9.59 6.04
C GLN A 255 -11.41 8.94 7.01
N VAL A 256 -11.77 8.80 8.28
CA VAL A 256 -11.02 7.96 9.20
C VAL A 256 -11.64 6.57 9.23
N LEU A 257 -10.81 5.55 9.02
CA LEU A 257 -11.17 4.16 9.23
C LEU A 257 -10.72 3.74 10.63
N VAL A 258 -11.63 3.19 11.41
CA VAL A 258 -11.35 2.59 12.72
C VAL A 258 -11.50 1.09 12.58
N ASN A 259 -10.44 0.34 12.81
CA ASN A 259 -10.39 -1.10 12.57
C ASN A 259 -10.90 -1.50 11.17
N GLY A 260 -10.52 -0.71 10.15
CA GLY A 260 -10.92 -0.90 8.76
C GLY A 260 -12.35 -0.47 8.42
N ARG A 261 -13.16 -0.06 9.39
CA ARG A 261 -14.54 0.42 9.16
C ARG A 261 -14.58 1.93 8.94
N PRO A 262 -15.24 2.41 7.89
CA PRO A 262 -15.56 3.82 7.76
C PRO A 262 -16.59 4.21 8.83
N VAL A 263 -16.26 5.19 9.65
CA VAL A 263 -17.14 5.75 10.68
C VAL A 263 -17.81 7.00 10.11
N GLU A 264 -19.14 7.07 10.13
CA GLU A 264 -19.89 8.18 9.52
C GLU A 264 -19.57 9.53 10.16
N SER A 265 -19.46 9.59 11.49
CA SER A 265 -19.08 10.84 12.19
C SER A 265 -17.63 11.28 11.94
N LEU A 266 -16.81 10.43 11.33
CA LEU A 266 -15.42 10.70 10.93
C LEU A 266 -15.27 10.77 9.40
N ASN A 267 -16.36 11.11 8.71
CA ASN A 267 -16.43 11.33 7.27
C ASN A 267 -16.65 12.80 6.99
N PHE A 268 -15.58 13.51 6.66
CA PHE A 268 -15.60 14.94 6.41
C PHE A 268 -15.54 15.18 4.91
N THR A 269 -16.56 15.80 4.34
CA THR A 269 -16.60 16.14 2.92
C THR A 269 -16.62 17.66 2.74
N ARG A 270 -16.17 18.13 1.57
CA ARG A 270 -16.26 19.56 1.22
C ARG A 270 -17.70 20.08 1.27
N THR A 271 -18.70 19.21 1.05
CA THR A 271 -20.11 19.56 1.15
C THR A 271 -20.58 19.70 2.61
N SER A 272 -20.19 18.74 3.47
CA SER A 272 -20.64 18.74 4.89
C SER A 272 -19.81 19.66 5.79
N HIS A 273 -18.55 19.96 5.41
CA HIS A 273 -17.57 20.72 6.20
C HIS A 273 -16.80 21.69 5.32
N GLN A 274 -17.51 22.59 4.64
CA GLN A 274 -16.94 23.51 3.63
C GLN A 274 -15.74 24.29 4.17
N ASP A 275 -15.81 24.80 5.39
CA ASP A 275 -14.75 25.60 6.04
C ASP A 275 -13.50 24.79 6.42
N TRP A 276 -13.54 23.47 6.28
CA TRP A 276 -12.40 22.60 6.57
C TRP A 276 -11.52 22.36 5.35
N PHE A 277 -12.07 22.62 4.16
CA PHE A 277 -11.38 22.44 2.89
C PHE A 277 -11.01 23.78 2.26
N SER A 278 -9.89 23.82 1.57
CA SER A 278 -9.36 24.99 0.89
C SER A 278 -9.10 24.70 -0.59
N ASP A 279 -9.19 25.74 -1.43
CA ASP A 279 -8.85 25.67 -2.85
C ASP A 279 -7.33 25.87 -3.09
N GLY A 280 -6.58 26.25 -2.05
CA GLY A 280 -5.12 26.39 -2.11
C GLY A 280 -4.38 25.06 -2.21
N ILE A 281 -3.04 25.11 -2.10
CA ILE A 281 -2.19 23.90 -2.09
C ILE A 281 -2.49 23.03 -0.87
N VAL A 282 -2.65 23.63 0.30
CA VAL A 282 -3.12 22.94 1.51
C VAL A 282 -4.62 22.78 1.39
N LYS A 283 -5.09 21.58 1.14
CA LYS A 283 -6.50 21.26 0.95
C LYS A 283 -7.24 21.04 2.25
N PHE A 284 -6.56 20.50 3.23
CA PHE A 284 -7.12 20.18 4.54
C PHE A 284 -6.02 20.31 5.60
N ASP A 285 -6.35 20.88 6.78
CA ASP A 285 -5.43 20.99 7.92
C ASP A 285 -6.26 21.12 9.20
N ARG A 286 -6.46 19.99 9.89
CA ARG A 286 -7.29 19.91 11.10
C ARG A 286 -6.79 18.87 12.08
N THR A 287 -7.15 19.08 13.35
CA THR A 287 -7.10 18.01 14.36
C THR A 287 -8.47 17.34 14.41
N ILE A 288 -8.48 16.02 14.32
CA ILE A 288 -9.68 15.17 14.33
C ILE A 288 -9.64 14.34 15.61
N SER A 289 -10.66 14.46 16.45
CA SER A 289 -10.82 13.59 17.62
C SER A 289 -11.53 12.30 17.21
N VAL A 290 -10.92 11.18 17.49
CA VAL A 290 -11.41 9.83 17.17
C VAL A 290 -11.85 9.15 18.46
N PRO A 291 -13.16 8.99 18.71
CA PRO A 291 -13.65 8.25 19.89
C PRO A 291 -13.38 6.75 19.70
N LEU A 292 -12.94 6.09 20.77
CA LEU A 292 -12.59 4.67 20.78
C LEU A 292 -13.22 4.00 22.01
N SER A 293 -13.63 2.74 21.86
CA SER A 293 -14.17 1.90 22.94
C SER A 293 -13.39 0.60 23.11
N GLU A 294 -12.44 0.35 22.24
CA GLU A 294 -11.55 -0.82 22.24
C GLU A 294 -10.25 -0.42 21.54
N ASP A 295 -9.25 -1.26 21.63
CA ASP A 295 -8.02 -1.11 20.85
C ASP A 295 -8.33 -0.99 19.36
N ALA A 296 -7.61 -0.10 18.70
CA ALA A 296 -7.91 0.19 17.31
C ALA A 296 -6.65 0.39 16.46
N HIS A 297 -6.77 0.11 15.18
CA HIS A 297 -5.87 0.66 14.19
C HIS A 297 -6.58 1.73 13.36
N LEU A 298 -5.91 2.86 13.16
CA LEU A 298 -6.47 4.05 12.52
C LEU A 298 -5.80 4.31 11.18
N ILE A 299 -6.60 4.44 10.14
CA ILE A 299 -6.16 4.82 8.80
C ILE A 299 -6.97 6.05 8.38
N VAL A 300 -6.27 7.12 8.01
CA VAL A 300 -6.88 8.33 7.44
C VAL A 300 -6.77 8.24 5.93
N VAL A 301 -7.89 8.43 5.25
CA VAL A 301 -7.99 8.43 3.79
C VAL A 301 -8.35 9.82 3.32
N ALA A 302 -7.49 10.42 2.49
CA ALA A 302 -7.81 11.60 1.69
C ALA A 302 -8.24 11.15 0.30
N TYR A 303 -9.38 11.63 -0.20
CA TYR A 303 -9.96 11.15 -1.45
C TYR A 303 -10.56 12.28 -2.27
N GLY A 304 -10.41 12.23 -3.60
CA GLY A 304 -11.01 13.16 -4.54
C GLY A 304 -12.12 12.47 -5.34
N THR A 305 -13.38 12.72 -4.99
CA THR A 305 -14.54 12.09 -5.63
C THR A 305 -14.73 12.62 -7.06
N ASP A 306 -14.52 13.92 -7.27
CA ASP A 306 -14.81 14.61 -8.53
C ASP A 306 -13.56 14.97 -9.35
N SER A 307 -12.40 14.43 -8.99
CA SER A 307 -11.11 14.67 -9.65
C SER A 307 -10.51 13.37 -10.17
N ASP A 308 -9.60 13.46 -11.14
CA ASP A 308 -8.80 12.34 -11.63
C ASP A 308 -7.37 12.81 -11.97
N LEU A 309 -6.52 11.88 -12.42
CA LEU A 309 -5.13 12.19 -12.71
C LEU A 309 -4.85 12.57 -14.16
N LYS A 310 -5.87 12.76 -15.01
CA LYS A 310 -5.69 12.98 -16.45
C LYS A 310 -4.81 14.18 -16.79
N ILE A 311 -4.88 15.26 -16.02
CA ILE A 311 -4.09 16.47 -16.31
C ILE A 311 -2.58 16.15 -16.23
N GLY A 312 -2.16 15.34 -15.24
CA GLY A 312 -0.76 14.94 -15.08
C GLY A 312 -0.36 13.72 -15.90
N TYR A 313 -1.30 12.81 -16.19
CA TYR A 313 -1.01 11.49 -16.76
C TYR A 313 -1.62 11.25 -18.15
N GLY A 314 -2.35 12.22 -18.69
CA GLY A 314 -2.88 12.18 -20.07
C GLY A 314 -3.78 10.98 -20.31
N SER A 315 -3.37 10.08 -21.20
CA SER A 315 -4.07 8.86 -21.58
C SER A 315 -3.44 7.58 -21.00
N SER A 316 -2.56 7.70 -20.01
CA SER A 316 -1.93 6.52 -19.38
C SER A 316 -2.95 5.65 -18.66
N GLY A 317 -2.56 4.40 -18.35
CA GLY A 317 -3.42 3.45 -17.63
C GLY A 317 -3.86 3.89 -16.25
N GLN A 318 -3.13 4.84 -15.65
CA GLN A 318 -3.43 5.40 -14.32
C GLN A 318 -4.13 6.78 -14.36
N ALA A 319 -4.34 7.35 -15.53
CA ALA A 319 -4.94 8.69 -15.68
C ALA A 319 -6.36 8.81 -15.10
N GLY A 320 -7.14 7.73 -15.14
CA GLY A 320 -8.51 7.69 -14.61
C GLY A 320 -8.63 7.40 -13.12
N ILE A 321 -7.51 7.18 -12.40
CA ILE A 321 -7.55 6.93 -10.97
C ILE A 321 -7.96 8.21 -10.23
N ARG A 322 -8.74 8.05 -9.17
CA ARG A 322 -9.10 9.15 -8.27
C ARG A 322 -7.89 9.56 -7.44
N PRO A 323 -7.69 10.85 -7.17
CA PRO A 323 -6.73 11.30 -6.17
C PRO A 323 -7.03 10.63 -4.83
N CYS A 324 -6.04 9.92 -4.30
CA CYS A 324 -6.18 9.19 -3.05
C CYS A 324 -4.85 9.18 -2.31
N ALA A 325 -4.91 9.33 -0.99
CA ALA A 325 -3.78 9.04 -0.11
C ALA A 325 -4.29 8.44 1.20
N TYR A 326 -3.55 7.43 1.71
CA TYR A 326 -3.83 6.88 3.03
C TYR A 326 -2.53 6.42 3.70
N ASN A 327 -2.55 6.45 5.02
CA ASN A 327 -1.41 6.04 5.83
C ASN A 327 -1.44 4.53 6.13
N ASN A 328 -0.28 3.93 6.40
CA ASN A 328 -0.25 2.69 7.17
C ASN A 328 -0.83 2.95 8.58
N PRO A 329 -1.43 1.94 9.24
CA PRO A 329 -2.17 2.17 10.46
C PRO A 329 -1.33 2.80 11.58
N ILE A 330 -1.95 3.69 12.35
CA ILE A 330 -1.53 4.02 13.71
C ILE A 330 -2.30 3.09 14.63
N PHE A 331 -1.61 2.32 15.45
CA PHE A 331 -2.22 1.45 16.44
C PHE A 331 -2.48 2.23 17.73
N VAL A 332 -3.58 1.94 18.40
CA VAL A 332 -3.97 2.57 19.66
C VAL A 332 -4.26 1.49 20.68
N ASP A 333 -3.63 1.61 21.84
CA ASP A 333 -3.77 0.77 23.00
C ASP A 333 -4.53 1.56 24.07
N LEU A 334 -5.70 1.08 24.49
CA LEU A 334 -6.58 1.74 25.44
C LEU A 334 -6.33 1.30 26.89
N ASP A 335 -5.99 0.04 27.11
CA ASP A 335 -5.84 -0.55 28.45
C ASP A 335 -4.39 -0.64 28.94
N GLY A 336 -3.41 -0.42 28.06
CA GLY A 336 -2.00 -0.34 28.38
C GLY A 336 -1.26 -1.67 28.31
N ASP A 337 -1.88 -2.72 27.80
CA ASP A 337 -1.28 -4.06 27.66
C ASP A 337 -0.72 -4.34 26.26
N GLY A 338 -0.89 -3.41 25.31
CA GLY A 338 -0.49 -3.47 23.92
C GLY A 338 -1.70 -3.56 22.98
N PHE A 339 -1.48 -3.42 21.69
CA PHE A 339 -2.57 -3.50 20.72
C PHE A 339 -3.11 -4.93 20.58
N THR A 340 -4.37 -5.11 20.91
CA THR A 340 -5.14 -6.35 20.72
C THR A 340 -6.04 -6.24 19.49
N PRO A 341 -5.85 -7.09 18.46
CA PRO A 341 -6.72 -7.09 17.27
C PRO A 341 -8.12 -7.58 17.63
N ASN A 342 -9.15 -6.90 17.13
CA ASN A 342 -10.55 -7.20 17.49
C ASN A 342 -11.17 -8.38 16.71
N GLY A 343 -10.49 -8.92 15.69
CA GLY A 343 -10.99 -10.06 14.89
C GLY A 343 -12.12 -9.71 13.93
N ASP A 344 -12.47 -8.43 13.78
CA ASP A 344 -13.57 -8.00 12.91
C ASP A 344 -13.34 -8.38 11.45
N THR A 345 -14.32 -9.04 10.87
CA THR A 345 -14.28 -9.50 9.48
C THR A 345 -14.81 -8.47 8.48
N LEU A 346 -15.17 -7.26 8.93
CA LEU A 346 -15.77 -6.19 8.13
C LEU A 346 -17.10 -6.58 7.45
N GLY A 347 -17.80 -7.56 8.02
CA GLY A 347 -19.07 -8.06 7.48
C GLY A 347 -18.93 -9.20 6.47
N PHE A 348 -17.71 -9.63 6.15
CA PHE A 348 -17.45 -10.76 5.25
C PHE A 348 -16.47 -11.74 5.88
N PRO A 349 -16.63 -13.06 5.69
CA PRO A 349 -15.58 -14.00 6.06
C PRO A 349 -14.29 -13.67 5.29
N LEU A 350 -13.13 -14.09 5.82
CA LEU A 350 -11.89 -14.05 5.04
C LEU A 350 -12.10 -14.80 3.73
N PRO A 351 -11.74 -14.22 2.58
CA PRO A 351 -11.92 -14.88 1.31
C PRO A 351 -11.04 -16.13 1.24
N SER A 352 -11.67 -17.27 0.96
CA SER A 352 -10.99 -18.56 0.75
C SER A 352 -11.57 -19.24 -0.48
N GLY A 353 -10.83 -20.18 -1.04
CA GLY A 353 -11.27 -20.91 -2.21
C GLY A 353 -11.33 -20.06 -3.50
N ARG A 354 -11.95 -20.64 -4.50
CA ARG A 354 -12.27 -19.98 -5.76
C ARG A 354 -13.73 -19.51 -5.74
N ILE A 355 -13.95 -18.24 -6.00
CA ILE A 355 -15.29 -17.68 -6.06
C ILE A 355 -15.76 -17.53 -7.51
N SER A 356 -16.97 -18.00 -7.82
CA SER A 356 -17.62 -17.76 -9.11
C SER A 356 -18.26 -16.37 -9.15
N VAL A 357 -18.51 -15.83 -10.37
CA VAL A 357 -19.24 -14.57 -10.54
C VAL A 357 -20.61 -14.62 -9.87
N LYS A 358 -21.32 -15.75 -9.98
CA LYS A 358 -22.63 -15.94 -9.33
C LYS A 358 -22.52 -15.80 -7.82
N ASN A 359 -21.60 -16.53 -7.20
CA ASN A 359 -21.41 -16.51 -5.75
C ASN A 359 -20.94 -15.14 -5.24
N ALA A 360 -20.09 -14.45 -5.99
CA ALA A 360 -19.69 -13.09 -5.67
C ALA A 360 -20.89 -12.12 -5.71
N LYS A 361 -21.75 -12.19 -6.75
CA LYS A 361 -22.98 -11.40 -6.83
C LYS A 361 -23.91 -11.67 -5.64
N ASP A 362 -24.10 -12.94 -5.29
CA ASP A 362 -24.94 -13.32 -4.16
C ASP A 362 -24.41 -12.80 -2.80
N LEU A 363 -23.09 -12.75 -2.62
CA LEU A 363 -22.46 -12.17 -1.43
C LEU A 363 -22.62 -10.64 -1.40
N LEU A 364 -22.33 -9.97 -2.50
CA LEU A 364 -22.40 -8.50 -2.60
C LEU A 364 -23.84 -8.00 -2.40
N SER A 365 -24.84 -8.69 -2.98
CA SER A 365 -26.24 -8.30 -2.83
C SER A 365 -26.76 -8.46 -1.39
N LYS A 366 -26.29 -9.48 -0.66
CA LYS A 366 -26.65 -9.69 0.75
C LYS A 366 -26.06 -8.64 1.68
N ALA A 367 -24.94 -8.06 1.29
CA ALA A 367 -24.23 -7.05 2.07
C ALA A 367 -24.60 -5.61 1.66
N ASP A 368 -25.59 -5.44 0.77
CA ASP A 368 -26.01 -4.14 0.22
C ASP A 368 -24.83 -3.33 -0.39
N VAL A 369 -23.93 -4.06 -1.05
CA VAL A 369 -22.79 -3.46 -1.77
C VAL A 369 -23.14 -3.35 -3.24
N PRO A 370 -22.97 -2.17 -3.87
CA PRO A 370 -23.24 -2.02 -5.29
C PRO A 370 -22.45 -3.02 -6.13
N ILE A 371 -23.11 -3.62 -7.11
CA ILE A 371 -22.47 -4.44 -8.14
C ILE A 371 -22.20 -3.48 -9.31
N GLU A 372 -20.95 -3.00 -9.40
CA GLU A 372 -20.52 -2.10 -10.47
C GLU A 372 -20.31 -2.83 -11.80
#